data_fa638df4c2d69418c2aea7cb9f92c43e
#
_entry.id   fa638df4c2d69418c2aea7cb9f92c43e
#
_cell.length_a   1.000
_cell.length_b   1.000
_cell.length_c   1.000
_cell.angle_alpha   90.00
_cell.angle_beta   90.00
_cell.angle_gamma   90.00
#
_symmetry.space_group_name_H-M   'P 1'
#
loop_
_entity.id
_entity.type
_entity.pdbx_description
1 polymer ?
#
loop_
_entity_poly.entity_id
_entity_poly.type
_entity_poly.pdbx_seq_one_letter_code
_entity_poly.pdbx_strand_id
1 'polypeptide(L)'
;MQAAASPAACFFEGRKLMILDCAKYSGPCSCGREHPLETKMVAVEYGALNNFDEYMDRCGLTGRRTVLYDTNTYNLPGMVHVRTDKEIVLEAKGLHSEKGLIEAVIPQLDDPDVIITVGSGTLMDFARYPAFKLGKPFVAIPTLASSDGFTANICSVVIDGHKRSIPMSAPALVVADLNIISGAPMFLTVSGIADILSKHISLADWKIARLVAGEYYCERVAALAQEALDMMISCADTLRRGGAPDFEAMTMAQMLSGLTMQLLGNSRAASGAEHLIAHLVEMKPPRFENAHGIHGECVGVGTVLCAAEYRRMARKTPKARPFEPLSGGWIREKFGYLAEGIIEENKNDVLASFEPQNIVDNWQAIRDIVSAIPPAEELAALFKDLGGKYRLPDIGIDEALEPEILDISAAIRNRLTLARMRRVLDFEG
;
A
#
# COMPACT_ATOMS: atom_id res chain seq x y z
N MET A 1 11.47 -13.84 -32.03
CA MET A 1 11.29 -12.95 -30.88
C MET A 1 11.38 -13.83 -29.64
N GLN A 2 12.56 -13.84 -29.02
CA GLN A 2 12.74 -14.56 -27.75
C GLN A 2 12.06 -13.74 -26.65
N ALA A 3 11.07 -14.34 -26.00
CA ALA A 3 10.50 -13.78 -24.77
C ALA A 3 11.62 -13.69 -23.71
N ALA A 4 11.89 -12.50 -23.21
CA ALA A 4 12.78 -12.33 -22.09
C ALA A 4 12.18 -13.09 -20.90
N ALA A 5 12.89 -14.09 -20.40
CA ALA A 5 12.50 -14.84 -19.21
C ALA A 5 12.38 -13.86 -18.04
N SER A 6 11.27 -13.91 -17.31
CA SER A 6 11.07 -13.18 -16.07
C SER A 6 12.21 -13.50 -15.09
N PRO A 7 12.79 -12.50 -14.42
CA PRO A 7 13.84 -12.74 -13.40
C PRO A 7 13.39 -13.65 -12.24
N ALA A 8 12.07 -13.80 -12.03
CA ALA A 8 11.48 -14.62 -10.96
C ALA A 8 11.60 -16.14 -11.20
N ALA A 9 11.76 -16.61 -12.45
CA ALA A 9 11.88 -18.04 -12.73
C ALA A 9 13.12 -18.72 -12.11
N CYS A 10 14.03 -17.98 -11.51
CA CYS A 10 15.25 -18.48 -10.86
C CYS A 10 15.11 -18.78 -9.35
N PHE A 11 13.95 -18.54 -8.72
CA PHE A 11 13.82 -18.53 -7.26
C PHE A 11 13.24 -19.80 -6.62
N PHE A 12 12.81 -20.82 -7.39
CA PHE A 12 12.08 -21.97 -6.84
C PHE A 12 12.85 -23.26 -6.68
N GLU A 13 14.16 -23.31 -6.97
CA GLU A 13 14.95 -24.53 -6.75
C GLU A 13 16.03 -24.32 -5.66
N GLY A 14 15.74 -24.84 -4.46
CA GLY A 14 16.71 -25.05 -3.36
C GLY A 14 16.88 -23.83 -2.45
N ARG A 15 16.70 -24.01 -1.12
CA ARG A 15 16.91 -23.04 -0.03
C ARG A 15 18.08 -22.09 -0.31
N LYS A 16 17.86 -21.01 -1.03
CA LYS A 16 18.80 -19.91 -1.21
C LYS A 16 18.28 -18.72 -0.40
N LEU A 17 19.17 -18.12 0.36
CA LEU A 17 19.04 -16.81 0.98
C LEU A 17 18.25 -15.87 0.05
N MET A 18 17.02 -15.44 0.44
CA MET A 18 16.24 -14.50 -0.37
C MET A 18 16.74 -13.07 -0.10
N ILE A 19 17.91 -12.77 -0.62
CA ILE A 19 18.43 -11.40 -0.64
C ILE A 19 18.10 -10.79 -2.00
N LEU A 20 17.26 -9.77 -1.99
CA LEU A 20 16.94 -8.99 -3.18
C LEU A 20 17.97 -7.87 -3.34
N ASP A 21 18.78 -7.97 -4.39
CA ASP A 21 19.64 -6.88 -4.84
C ASP A 21 18.79 -5.90 -5.66
N CYS A 22 18.44 -4.77 -5.05
CA CYS A 22 17.52 -3.80 -5.65
C CYS A 22 18.13 -3.07 -6.86
N ALA A 23 19.45 -3.09 -7.05
CA ALA A 23 20.09 -2.50 -8.23
C ALA A 23 19.59 -3.12 -9.53
N LYS A 24 19.14 -4.38 -9.53
CA LYS A 24 18.58 -5.08 -10.69
C LYS A 24 17.26 -4.49 -11.18
N TYR A 25 16.53 -3.78 -10.32
CA TYR A 25 15.24 -3.16 -10.62
C TYR A 25 15.37 -1.68 -10.94
N SER A 26 16.51 -1.06 -10.65
CA SER A 26 16.79 0.35 -10.91
C SER A 26 17.25 0.60 -12.34
N GLY A 27 17.16 1.85 -12.80
CA GLY A 27 17.77 2.34 -14.02
C GLY A 27 16.82 2.62 -15.17
N PRO A 28 17.34 2.80 -16.40
CA PRO A 28 16.59 3.16 -17.58
C PRO A 28 15.53 2.11 -17.94
N CYS A 29 14.39 2.58 -18.46
CA CYS A 29 13.27 1.73 -18.83
C CYS A 29 12.75 2.04 -20.24
N SER A 30 12.20 1.02 -20.89
CA SER A 30 11.53 1.15 -22.20
C SER A 30 10.32 2.11 -22.18
N CYS A 31 9.80 2.46 -21.00
CA CYS A 31 8.75 3.48 -20.84
C CYS A 31 9.24 4.92 -21.07
N GLY A 32 10.55 5.14 -21.30
CA GLY A 32 11.16 6.44 -21.52
C GLY A 32 11.57 7.18 -20.24
N ARG A 33 11.41 6.56 -19.07
CA ARG A 33 11.83 7.12 -17.76
C ARG A 33 12.93 6.29 -17.14
N GLU A 34 13.65 6.90 -16.22
CA GLU A 34 14.53 6.23 -15.29
C GLU A 34 13.76 5.90 -14.01
N HIS A 35 14.00 4.73 -13.46
CA HIS A 35 13.37 4.26 -12.21
C HIS A 35 14.44 4.10 -11.14
N PRO A 36 14.70 5.13 -10.33
CA PRO A 36 15.66 5.03 -9.23
C PRO A 36 15.07 4.26 -8.06
N LEU A 37 15.92 3.54 -7.33
CA LEU A 37 15.61 2.95 -6.02
C LEU A 37 16.60 3.48 -4.98
N GLU A 38 16.10 3.94 -3.85
CA GLU A 38 16.90 4.28 -2.66
C GLU A 38 17.27 3.02 -1.88
N THR A 39 16.38 2.02 -1.87
CA THR A 39 16.62 0.73 -1.22
C THR A 39 17.69 -0.04 -2.00
N LYS A 40 18.78 -0.35 -1.33
CA LYS A 40 19.91 -1.09 -1.91
C LYS A 40 19.68 -2.60 -1.81
N MET A 41 19.12 -3.07 -0.68
CA MET A 41 18.95 -4.48 -0.37
C MET A 41 17.70 -4.73 0.45
N VAL A 42 17.05 -5.86 0.19
CA VAL A 42 16.01 -6.45 1.05
C VAL A 42 16.43 -7.88 1.39
N ALA A 43 16.61 -8.17 2.68
CA ALA A 43 16.88 -9.52 3.18
C ALA A 43 15.59 -10.06 3.83
N VAL A 44 15.10 -11.20 3.33
CA VAL A 44 13.92 -11.90 3.86
C VAL A 44 14.32 -13.33 4.14
N GLU A 45 14.61 -13.66 5.41
CA GLU A 45 15.08 -14.99 5.79
C GLU A 45 14.90 -15.28 7.28
N TYR A 46 14.90 -16.53 7.64
CA TYR A 46 14.92 -16.94 9.05
C TYR A 46 16.28 -16.61 9.68
N GLY A 47 16.26 -15.84 10.77
CA GLY A 47 17.48 -15.42 11.46
C GLY A 47 18.24 -14.28 10.76
N ALA A 48 17.56 -13.49 9.93
CA ALA A 48 18.14 -12.36 9.22
C ALA A 48 18.90 -11.38 10.13
N LEU A 49 18.42 -11.17 11.35
CA LEU A 49 19.06 -10.26 12.31
C LEU A 49 20.42 -10.75 12.80
N ASN A 50 20.75 -12.03 12.70
CA ASN A 50 22.08 -12.53 13.04
C ASN A 50 23.16 -12.03 12.07
N ASN A 51 22.76 -11.66 10.84
CA ASN A 51 23.67 -11.18 9.80
C ASN A 51 23.52 -9.65 9.59
N PHE A 52 22.87 -8.95 10.51
CA PHE A 52 22.49 -7.54 10.37
C PHE A 52 23.68 -6.62 10.05
N ASP A 53 24.80 -6.76 10.78
CA ASP A 53 25.99 -5.93 10.56
C ASP A 53 26.61 -6.20 9.18
N GLU A 54 26.61 -7.45 8.70
CA GLU A 54 27.06 -7.78 7.33
C GLU A 54 26.19 -7.05 6.28
N TYR A 55 24.88 -7.04 6.46
CA TYR A 55 23.98 -6.32 5.53
C TYR A 55 24.19 -4.81 5.56
N MET A 56 24.42 -4.24 6.76
CA MET A 56 24.77 -2.83 6.91
C MET A 56 26.06 -2.49 6.14
N ASP A 57 27.09 -3.31 6.30
CA ASP A 57 28.39 -3.13 5.63
C ASP A 57 28.25 -3.24 4.10
N ARG A 58 27.50 -4.23 3.60
CA ARG A 58 27.22 -4.39 2.16
C ARG A 58 26.46 -3.20 1.57
N CYS A 59 25.64 -2.54 2.37
CA CYS A 59 24.93 -1.32 1.98
C CYS A 59 25.75 -0.05 2.21
N GLY A 60 26.94 -0.12 2.80
CA GLY A 60 27.78 1.04 3.13
C GLY A 60 27.12 1.93 4.20
N LEU A 61 26.38 1.35 5.14
CA LEU A 61 25.69 2.03 6.23
C LEU A 61 26.54 1.97 7.49
N THR A 62 27.30 3.00 7.74
CA THR A 62 28.29 3.10 8.84
C THR A 62 28.02 4.30 9.73
N GLY A 63 28.71 4.39 10.88
CA GLY A 63 28.63 5.49 11.83
C GLY A 63 27.69 5.23 12.99
N ARG A 64 27.23 6.31 13.65
CA ARG A 64 26.33 6.27 14.81
C ARG A 64 24.94 5.77 14.42
N ARG A 65 24.45 4.82 15.18
CA ARG A 65 23.16 4.15 14.96
C ARG A 65 22.18 4.49 16.08
N THR A 66 21.03 5.05 15.77
CA THR A 66 19.91 5.18 16.71
C THR A 66 18.77 4.26 16.29
N VAL A 67 18.33 3.39 17.20
CA VAL A 67 17.25 2.43 16.94
C VAL A 67 15.97 2.89 17.62
N LEU A 68 14.88 2.85 16.86
CA LEU A 68 13.52 3.11 17.33
C LEU A 68 12.76 1.80 17.48
N TYR A 69 12.22 1.58 18.66
CA TYR A 69 11.28 0.52 19.03
C TYR A 69 9.99 1.13 19.56
N ASP A 70 8.97 0.33 19.74
CA ASP A 70 7.87 0.61 20.66
C ASP A 70 7.82 -0.43 21.78
N THR A 71 6.98 -0.19 22.80
CA THR A 71 6.86 -1.08 23.97
C THR A 71 6.36 -2.48 23.61
N ASN A 72 5.69 -2.67 22.46
CA ASN A 72 5.28 -3.99 21.97
C ASN A 72 6.43 -4.74 21.29
N THR A 73 7.28 -4.03 20.54
CA THR A 73 8.31 -4.65 19.71
C THR A 73 9.63 -4.86 20.47
N TYR A 74 9.92 -4.03 21.48
CA TYR A 74 11.18 -4.10 22.24
C TYR A 74 11.39 -5.45 22.92
N ASN A 75 10.33 -6.06 23.47
CA ASN A 75 10.38 -7.31 24.22
C ASN A 75 9.76 -8.50 23.47
N LEU A 76 9.70 -8.48 22.14
CA LEU A 76 9.16 -9.61 21.39
C LEU A 76 10.00 -10.89 21.65
N PRO A 77 9.34 -12.05 21.83
CA PRO A 77 10.02 -13.32 21.93
C PRO A 77 10.91 -13.55 20.70
N GLY A 78 12.17 -13.89 20.92
CA GLY A 78 13.14 -14.12 19.85
C GLY A 78 13.71 -12.86 19.20
N MET A 79 13.39 -11.65 19.72
CA MET A 79 13.99 -10.41 19.24
C MET A 79 15.52 -10.44 19.47
N VAL A 80 16.24 -10.19 18.39
CA VAL A 80 17.69 -9.95 18.42
C VAL A 80 17.89 -8.43 18.37
N HIS A 81 18.39 -7.86 19.47
CA HIS A 81 18.73 -6.44 19.51
C HIS A 81 20.00 -6.20 18.69
N VAL A 82 19.86 -5.35 17.67
CA VAL A 82 20.99 -5.00 16.80
C VAL A 82 21.93 -4.03 17.51
N ARG A 83 23.21 -4.07 17.14
CA ARG A 83 24.21 -3.16 17.70
C ARG A 83 23.82 -1.70 17.42
N THR A 84 23.81 -0.90 18.46
CA THR A 84 23.38 0.52 18.40
C THR A 84 24.16 1.39 19.38
N ASP A 85 24.22 2.69 19.11
CA ASP A 85 24.78 3.68 20.04
C ASP A 85 23.67 4.27 20.93
N LYS A 86 22.42 4.21 20.47
CA LYS A 86 21.25 4.71 21.20
C LYS A 86 19.97 3.94 20.87
N GLU A 87 19.19 3.67 21.90
CA GLU A 87 17.84 3.10 21.75
C GLU A 87 16.79 4.11 22.22
N ILE A 88 15.67 4.16 21.50
CA ILE A 88 14.48 4.92 21.86
C ILE A 88 13.30 3.96 21.80
N VAL A 89 12.60 3.82 22.93
CA VAL A 89 11.42 2.97 23.04
C VAL A 89 10.20 3.86 23.20
N LEU A 90 9.33 3.89 22.20
CA LEU A 90 8.11 4.69 22.20
C LEU A 90 6.97 3.90 22.86
N GLU A 91 6.05 4.61 23.53
CA GLU A 91 4.86 3.97 24.06
C GLU A 91 3.92 3.57 22.92
N ALA A 92 3.66 2.26 22.77
CA ALA A 92 2.85 1.72 21.66
C ALA A 92 1.37 2.11 21.80
N LYS A 93 0.86 2.27 23.03
CA LYS A 93 -0.55 2.60 23.26
C LYS A 93 -0.87 4.00 22.73
N GLY A 94 -1.72 4.05 21.70
CA GLY A 94 -2.11 5.31 21.06
C GLY A 94 -1.06 5.87 20.10
N LEU A 95 0.00 5.13 19.81
CA LEU A 95 0.99 5.55 18.82
C LEU A 95 0.39 5.49 17.41
N HIS A 96 0.41 6.61 16.71
CA HIS A 96 -0.02 6.71 15.32
C HIS A 96 0.82 7.76 14.59
N SER A 97 0.89 7.67 13.28
CA SER A 97 1.76 8.53 12.46
C SER A 97 1.21 9.96 12.37
N GLU A 98 1.18 10.68 13.47
CA GLU A 98 0.85 12.11 13.54
C GLU A 98 2.13 12.95 13.47
N LYS A 99 2.12 13.98 12.64
CA LYS A 99 3.28 14.84 12.38
C LYS A 99 3.90 15.36 13.68
N GLY A 100 3.10 15.87 14.62
CA GLY A 100 3.58 16.42 15.89
C GLY A 100 4.30 15.37 16.75
N LEU A 101 3.77 14.14 16.80
CA LEU A 101 4.39 13.03 17.54
C LEU A 101 5.72 12.60 16.88
N ILE A 102 5.75 12.52 15.56
CA ILE A 102 6.98 12.16 14.82
C ILE A 102 8.05 13.25 14.99
N GLU A 103 7.68 14.53 14.86
CA GLU A 103 8.62 15.64 15.00
C GLU A 103 9.18 15.74 16.44
N ALA A 104 8.42 15.33 17.46
CA ALA A 104 8.89 15.29 18.85
C ALA A 104 9.99 14.24 19.12
N VAL A 105 10.14 13.25 18.23
CA VAL A 105 11.21 12.24 18.32
C VAL A 105 12.52 12.75 17.72
N ILE A 106 12.49 13.69 16.77
CA ILE A 106 13.69 14.17 16.07
C ILE A 106 14.79 14.66 17.03
N PRO A 107 14.53 15.50 18.05
CA PRO A 107 15.56 15.93 19.00
C PRO A 107 16.13 14.78 19.83
N GLN A 108 15.38 13.68 19.97
CA GLN A 108 15.79 12.53 20.77
C GLN A 108 16.76 11.61 19.99
N LEU A 109 16.83 11.72 18.66
CA LEU A 109 17.69 10.87 17.84
C LEU A 109 19.19 11.07 18.08
N ASP A 110 19.61 12.23 18.58
CA ASP A 110 20.99 12.54 18.97
C ASP A 110 21.99 12.45 17.80
N ASP A 111 21.67 13.12 16.69
CA ASP A 111 22.46 13.22 15.46
C ASP A 111 23.03 11.87 14.94
N PRO A 112 22.18 10.92 14.56
CA PRO A 112 22.63 9.63 14.05
C PRO A 112 23.19 9.75 12.63
N ASP A 113 24.09 8.85 12.25
CA ASP A 113 24.45 8.64 10.85
C ASP A 113 23.45 7.71 10.16
N VAL A 114 22.82 6.79 10.90
CA VAL A 114 21.80 5.86 10.43
C VAL A 114 20.67 5.75 11.46
N ILE A 115 19.44 5.91 11.01
CA ILE A 115 18.24 5.66 11.82
C ILE A 115 17.78 4.24 11.54
N ILE A 116 17.54 3.44 12.57
CA ILE A 116 17.03 2.07 12.45
C ILE A 116 15.67 2.02 13.11
N THR A 117 14.72 1.34 12.53
CA THR A 117 13.39 1.15 13.13
C THR A 117 13.00 -0.32 13.13
N VAL A 118 12.47 -0.78 14.27
CA VAL A 118 12.06 -2.18 14.49
C VAL A 118 10.60 -2.21 14.85
N GLY A 119 9.73 -2.59 13.90
CA GLY A 119 8.31 -2.63 14.20
C GLY A 119 7.36 -2.65 13.02
N SER A 120 6.18 -2.06 13.26
CA SER A 120 5.07 -1.96 12.30
C SER A 120 5.24 -0.79 11.32
N GLY A 121 4.30 -0.69 10.36
CA GLY A 121 4.24 0.44 9.41
C GLY A 121 4.22 1.82 10.09
N THR A 122 3.57 1.95 11.25
CA THR A 122 3.59 3.19 12.03
C THR A 122 5.01 3.57 12.44
N LEU A 123 5.78 2.62 12.98
CA LEU A 123 7.17 2.88 13.36
C LEU A 123 8.07 3.18 12.15
N MET A 124 7.75 2.61 10.97
CA MET A 124 8.47 2.97 9.74
C MET A 124 8.32 4.46 9.43
N ASP A 125 7.15 5.06 9.66
CA ASP A 125 6.93 6.49 9.46
C ASP A 125 7.69 7.35 10.47
N PHE A 126 7.87 6.86 11.73
CA PHE A 126 8.71 7.49 12.76
C PHE A 126 10.21 7.46 12.43
N ALA A 127 10.66 6.64 11.50
CA ALA A 127 12.02 6.68 10.98
C ALA A 127 12.11 7.42 9.64
N ARG A 128 11.18 7.16 8.72
CA ARG A 128 11.14 7.73 7.38
C ARG A 128 11.05 9.25 7.37
N TYR A 129 10.14 9.80 8.18
CA TYR A 129 9.96 11.26 8.26
C TYR A 129 11.21 11.97 8.82
N PRO A 130 11.78 11.57 9.98
CA PRO A 130 13.03 12.13 10.47
C PRO A 130 14.20 11.93 9.50
N ALA A 131 14.34 10.75 8.90
CA ALA A 131 15.39 10.46 7.91
C ALA A 131 15.35 11.45 6.74
N PHE A 132 14.15 11.71 6.19
CA PHE A 132 13.93 12.71 5.14
C PHE A 132 14.30 14.13 5.61
N LYS A 133 13.86 14.53 6.81
CA LYS A 133 14.13 15.86 7.36
C LYS A 133 15.60 16.11 7.66
N LEU A 134 16.32 15.09 8.10
CA LEU A 134 17.73 15.18 8.48
C LEU A 134 18.69 14.83 7.33
N GLY A 135 18.18 14.36 6.18
CA GLY A 135 19.00 13.88 5.06
C GLY A 135 19.85 12.66 5.43
N LYS A 136 19.34 11.79 6.32
CA LYS A 136 20.04 10.58 6.81
C LYS A 136 19.39 9.32 6.23
N PRO A 137 20.16 8.24 5.96
CA PRO A 137 19.59 6.96 5.62
C PRO A 137 18.85 6.34 6.80
N PHE A 138 17.82 5.52 6.50
CA PHE A 138 17.23 4.67 7.53
C PHE A 138 17.17 3.21 7.10
N VAL A 139 17.07 2.32 8.09
CA VAL A 139 16.95 0.87 7.94
C VAL A 139 15.63 0.43 8.56
N ALA A 140 14.88 -0.39 7.83
CA ALA A 140 13.64 -0.95 8.30
C ALA A 140 13.81 -2.41 8.72
N ILE A 141 13.37 -2.75 9.93
CA ILE A 141 13.27 -4.12 10.46
C ILE A 141 11.79 -4.39 10.76
N PRO A 142 11.02 -4.90 9.78
CA PRO A 142 9.62 -5.25 10.00
C PRO A 142 9.48 -6.40 10.99
N THR A 143 8.52 -6.30 11.91
CA THR A 143 8.20 -7.36 12.87
C THR A 143 6.94 -8.15 12.51
N LEU A 144 6.32 -7.80 11.40
CA LEU A 144 5.07 -8.39 10.91
C LEU A 144 4.92 -8.13 9.40
N ALA A 145 4.10 -8.94 8.74
CA ALA A 145 3.82 -8.83 7.31
C ALA A 145 2.36 -8.37 7.09
N SER A 146 2.05 -7.09 7.42
CA SER A 146 0.67 -6.56 7.41
C SER A 146 0.35 -5.60 6.28
N SER A 147 1.34 -5.13 5.52
CA SER A 147 1.16 -4.19 4.41
C SER A 147 2.43 -4.07 3.55
N ASP A 148 2.33 -3.42 2.41
CA ASP A 148 3.43 -3.19 1.48
C ASP A 148 4.26 -1.90 1.74
N GLY A 149 3.97 -1.21 2.85
CA GLY A 149 4.62 0.07 3.17
C GLY A 149 6.10 0.00 3.58
N PHE A 150 6.64 -1.20 3.87
CA PHE A 150 7.98 -1.35 4.44
C PHE A 150 9.10 -0.91 3.51
N THR A 151 8.98 -1.14 2.21
CA THR A 151 9.95 -0.70 1.19
C THR A 151 9.50 0.56 0.46
N ALA A 152 8.34 1.12 0.76
CA ALA A 152 7.83 2.31 0.09
C ALA A 152 8.65 3.56 0.44
N ASN A 153 8.61 4.55 -0.45
CA ASN A 153 9.09 5.92 -0.20
C ASN A 153 7.95 6.89 0.14
N ILE A 154 6.83 6.37 0.60
CA ILE A 154 5.63 7.13 0.95
C ILE A 154 5.44 7.09 2.47
N CYS A 155 5.39 8.25 3.11
CA CYS A 155 5.01 8.41 4.51
C CYS A 155 3.49 8.62 4.61
N SER A 156 2.83 7.82 5.43
CA SER A 156 1.39 7.95 5.68
C SER A 156 1.15 8.70 6.98
N VAL A 157 1.21 10.03 6.92
CA VAL A 157 1.20 10.92 8.08
C VAL A 157 -0.11 11.69 8.23
N VAL A 158 -0.58 11.85 9.47
CA VAL A 158 -1.69 12.72 9.81
C VAL A 158 -1.16 14.14 10.07
N ILE A 159 -1.69 15.12 9.33
CA ILE A 159 -1.37 16.55 9.47
C ILE A 159 -2.70 17.28 9.63
N ASP A 160 -2.88 17.96 10.75
CA ASP A 160 -4.12 18.70 11.07
C ASP A 160 -5.39 17.84 10.90
N GLY A 161 -5.34 16.60 11.37
CA GLY A 161 -6.41 15.61 11.26
C GLY A 161 -6.56 14.95 9.89
N HIS A 162 -5.82 15.39 8.86
CA HIS A 162 -5.85 14.81 7.52
C HIS A 162 -4.76 13.76 7.33
N LYS A 163 -5.13 12.54 6.96
CA LYS A 163 -4.18 11.51 6.54
C LYS A 163 -3.67 11.82 5.13
N ARG A 164 -2.37 12.06 5.02
CA ARG A 164 -1.68 12.37 3.76
C ARG A 164 -0.62 11.32 3.47
N SER A 165 -0.53 10.93 2.20
CA SER A 165 0.55 10.08 1.70
C SER A 165 1.57 10.99 1.00
N ILE A 166 2.72 11.20 1.64
CA ILE A 166 3.72 12.18 1.21
C ILE A 166 4.98 11.44 0.77
N PRO A 167 5.51 11.69 -0.44
CA PRO A 167 6.81 11.16 -0.84
C PRO A 167 7.92 11.65 0.10
N MET A 168 8.70 10.72 0.62
CA MET A 168 9.82 10.95 1.54
C MET A 168 10.94 9.94 1.23
N SER A 169 11.85 9.69 2.18
CA SER A 169 12.91 8.69 2.03
C SER A 169 12.37 7.27 2.04
N ALA A 170 12.92 6.41 1.20
CA ALA A 170 12.77 4.97 1.34
C ALA A 170 13.85 4.40 2.28
N PRO A 171 13.65 3.20 2.86
CA PRO A 171 14.72 2.56 3.62
C PRO A 171 15.89 2.20 2.69
N ALA A 172 17.12 2.49 3.12
CA ALA A 172 18.31 2.09 2.38
C ALA A 172 18.54 0.56 2.45
N LEU A 173 18.05 -0.08 3.51
CA LEU A 173 18.10 -1.52 3.77
C LEU A 173 16.83 -1.95 4.48
N VAL A 174 16.29 -3.12 4.10
CA VAL A 174 15.21 -3.80 4.84
C VAL A 174 15.71 -5.18 5.29
N VAL A 175 15.57 -5.49 6.58
CA VAL A 175 15.93 -6.78 7.15
C VAL A 175 14.70 -7.39 7.82
N ALA A 176 14.06 -8.32 7.13
CA ALA A 176 12.85 -9.01 7.56
C ALA A 176 13.21 -10.39 8.12
N ASP A 177 13.29 -10.50 9.45
CA ASP A 177 13.56 -11.76 10.12
C ASP A 177 12.27 -12.57 10.26
N LEU A 178 12.23 -13.69 9.55
CA LEU A 178 11.05 -14.56 9.52
C LEU A 178 10.79 -15.28 10.85
N ASN A 179 11.78 -15.40 11.75
CA ASN A 179 11.53 -15.91 13.11
C ASN A 179 10.62 -14.96 13.90
N ILE A 180 10.74 -13.65 13.67
CA ILE A 180 9.90 -12.63 14.31
C ILE A 180 8.57 -12.51 13.58
N ILE A 181 8.60 -12.37 12.26
CA ILE A 181 7.39 -12.18 11.45
C ILE A 181 6.42 -13.35 11.59
N SER A 182 6.90 -14.59 11.62
CA SER A 182 6.05 -15.77 11.79
C SER A 182 5.41 -15.88 13.18
N GLY A 183 5.95 -15.17 14.17
CA GLY A 183 5.39 -15.08 15.52
C GLY A 183 4.27 -14.03 15.66
N ALA A 184 4.04 -13.19 14.64
CA ALA A 184 2.99 -12.17 14.67
C ALA A 184 1.59 -12.82 14.65
N PRO A 185 0.59 -12.17 15.29
CA PRO A 185 -0.80 -12.65 15.23
C PRO A 185 -1.30 -12.81 13.79
N MET A 186 -1.93 -13.95 13.47
CA MET A 186 -2.34 -14.31 12.11
C MET A 186 -3.25 -13.26 11.44
N PHE A 187 -4.08 -12.54 12.19
CA PHE A 187 -4.93 -11.49 11.61
C PHE A 187 -4.13 -10.35 10.97
N LEU A 188 -2.89 -10.08 11.45
CA LEU A 188 -1.98 -9.12 10.82
C LEU A 188 -1.44 -9.65 9.48
N THR A 189 -1.13 -10.95 9.41
CA THR A 189 -0.74 -11.60 8.16
C THR A 189 -1.89 -11.59 7.14
N VAL A 190 -3.12 -11.88 7.58
CA VAL A 190 -4.32 -11.80 6.73
C VAL A 190 -4.57 -10.38 6.25
N SER A 191 -4.31 -9.37 7.10
CA SER A 191 -4.32 -7.95 6.68
C SER A 191 -3.34 -7.70 5.54
N GLY A 192 -2.12 -8.23 5.64
CA GLY A 192 -1.12 -8.10 4.57
C GLY A 192 -1.48 -8.85 3.28
N ILE A 193 -2.14 -10.01 3.41
CA ILE A 193 -2.69 -10.72 2.25
C ILE A 193 -3.74 -9.84 1.54
N ALA A 194 -4.68 -9.27 2.29
CA ALA A 194 -5.72 -8.40 1.74
C ALA A 194 -5.14 -7.16 1.06
N ASP A 195 -4.10 -6.55 1.65
CA ASP A 195 -3.40 -5.41 1.08
C ASP A 195 -2.77 -5.74 -0.30
N ILE A 196 -2.14 -6.91 -0.46
CA ILE A 196 -1.57 -7.29 -1.76
C ILE A 196 -2.65 -7.75 -2.74
N LEU A 197 -3.69 -8.47 -2.32
CA LEU A 197 -4.79 -8.87 -3.20
C LEU A 197 -5.57 -7.66 -3.76
N SER A 198 -5.50 -6.52 -3.10
CA SER A 198 -6.07 -5.26 -3.59
C SER A 198 -5.51 -4.81 -4.95
N LYS A 199 -4.33 -5.31 -5.35
CA LYS A 199 -3.69 -4.98 -6.62
C LYS A 199 -4.51 -5.43 -7.83
N HIS A 200 -5.47 -6.32 -7.65
CA HIS A 200 -6.50 -6.57 -8.66
C HIS A 200 -7.23 -5.28 -9.07
N ILE A 201 -7.53 -4.40 -8.12
CA ILE A 201 -8.25 -3.14 -8.37
C ILE A 201 -7.27 -2.04 -8.82
N SER A 202 -6.17 -1.83 -8.07
CA SER A 202 -5.24 -0.74 -8.39
C SER A 202 -4.61 -0.85 -9.77
N LEU A 203 -4.24 -2.07 -10.21
CA LEU A 203 -3.70 -2.31 -11.56
C LEU A 203 -4.77 -2.13 -12.64
N ALA A 204 -6.01 -2.54 -12.38
CA ALA A 204 -7.13 -2.30 -13.29
C ALA A 204 -7.40 -0.79 -13.45
N ASP A 205 -7.50 -0.05 -12.34
CA ASP A 205 -7.66 1.39 -12.34
C ASP A 205 -6.54 2.11 -13.11
N TRP A 206 -5.30 1.66 -12.94
CA TRP A 206 -4.16 2.28 -13.62
C TRP A 206 -4.19 2.02 -15.13
N LYS A 207 -4.52 0.79 -15.55
CA LYS A 207 -4.71 0.45 -16.97
C LYS A 207 -5.85 1.25 -17.60
N ILE A 208 -6.99 1.38 -16.89
CA ILE A 208 -8.15 2.15 -17.36
C ILE A 208 -7.78 3.64 -17.49
N ALA A 209 -7.11 4.22 -16.51
CA ALA A 209 -6.67 5.62 -16.57
C ALA A 209 -5.69 5.88 -17.73
N ARG A 210 -4.78 4.95 -18.01
CA ARG A 210 -3.92 4.99 -19.19
C ARG A 210 -4.75 5.01 -20.47
N LEU A 211 -5.77 4.14 -20.53
CA LEU A 211 -6.60 3.95 -21.73
C LEU A 211 -7.43 5.20 -22.05
N VAL A 212 -8.07 5.81 -21.04
CA VAL A 212 -9.07 6.88 -21.24
C VAL A 212 -8.50 8.28 -21.17
N ALA A 213 -7.43 8.49 -20.39
CA ALA A 213 -6.85 9.81 -20.15
C ALA A 213 -5.36 9.90 -20.53
N GLY A 214 -4.76 8.83 -21.08
CA GLY A 214 -3.34 8.82 -21.40
C GLY A 214 -2.42 8.92 -20.18
N GLU A 215 -2.90 8.57 -18.97
CA GLU A 215 -2.08 8.59 -17.76
C GLU A 215 -0.80 7.77 -17.97
N TYR A 216 0.31 8.26 -17.43
CA TYR A 216 1.57 7.53 -17.52
C TYR A 216 1.42 6.11 -16.93
N TYR A 217 1.90 5.14 -17.69
CA TYR A 217 1.87 3.72 -17.34
C TYR A 217 3.22 3.08 -17.69
N CYS A 218 3.78 2.31 -16.78
CA CYS A 218 5.02 1.57 -16.99
C CYS A 218 4.75 0.06 -16.90
N GLU A 219 4.87 -0.64 -18.02
CA GLU A 219 4.67 -2.09 -18.12
C GLU A 219 5.60 -2.87 -17.17
N ARG A 220 6.87 -2.43 -17.03
CA ARG A 220 7.84 -3.07 -16.14
C ARG A 220 7.40 -2.99 -14.68
N VAL A 221 6.94 -1.82 -14.24
CA VAL A 221 6.49 -1.64 -12.85
C VAL A 221 5.16 -2.35 -12.60
N ALA A 222 4.25 -2.32 -13.58
CA ALA A 222 2.99 -3.06 -13.51
C ALA A 222 3.23 -4.58 -13.45
N ALA A 223 4.20 -5.09 -14.20
CA ALA A 223 4.58 -6.51 -14.16
C ALA A 223 5.14 -6.91 -12.78
N LEU A 224 5.94 -6.04 -12.14
CA LEU A 224 6.46 -6.29 -10.79
C LEU A 224 5.33 -6.31 -9.73
N ALA A 225 4.35 -5.40 -9.86
CA ALA A 225 3.17 -5.40 -8.99
C ALA A 225 2.29 -6.65 -9.22
N GLN A 226 2.17 -7.11 -10.46
CA GLN A 226 1.47 -8.34 -10.80
C GLN A 226 2.20 -9.58 -10.25
N GLU A 227 3.53 -9.62 -10.30
CA GLU A 227 4.33 -10.69 -9.70
C GLU A 227 4.07 -10.79 -8.18
N ALA A 228 4.07 -9.65 -7.48
CA ALA A 228 3.74 -9.61 -6.06
C ALA A 228 2.31 -10.14 -5.78
N LEU A 229 1.35 -9.76 -6.63
CA LEU A 229 -0.03 -10.24 -6.55
C LEU A 229 -0.11 -11.75 -6.77
N ASP A 230 0.54 -12.29 -7.81
CA ASP A 230 0.52 -13.72 -8.14
C ASP A 230 1.14 -14.58 -7.04
N MET A 231 2.25 -14.11 -6.43
CA MET A 231 2.86 -14.75 -5.26
C MET A 231 1.86 -14.82 -4.09
N MET A 232 1.18 -13.70 -3.79
CA MET A 232 0.23 -13.64 -2.69
C MET A 232 -1.02 -14.49 -2.94
N ILE A 233 -1.53 -14.56 -4.16
CA ILE A 233 -2.63 -15.45 -4.55
C ILE A 233 -2.25 -16.90 -4.24
N SER A 234 -1.05 -17.33 -4.63
CA SER A 234 -0.58 -18.70 -4.37
C SER A 234 -0.50 -19.01 -2.87
N CYS A 235 0.00 -18.04 -2.07
CA CYS A 235 0.06 -18.17 -0.60
C CYS A 235 -1.35 -18.25 0.02
N ALA A 236 -2.25 -17.36 -0.38
CA ALA A 236 -3.63 -17.32 0.11
C ALA A 236 -4.40 -18.61 -0.21
N ASP A 237 -4.24 -19.13 -1.42
CA ASP A 237 -4.81 -20.40 -1.84
C ASP A 237 -4.26 -21.61 -1.07
N THR A 238 -2.98 -21.58 -0.72
CA THR A 238 -2.36 -22.62 0.11
C THR A 238 -2.95 -22.61 1.52
N LEU A 239 -3.03 -21.42 2.13
CA LEU A 239 -3.65 -21.23 3.45
C LEU A 239 -5.12 -21.67 3.46
N ARG A 240 -5.91 -21.25 2.46
CA ARG A 240 -7.32 -21.61 2.30
C ARG A 240 -7.52 -23.13 2.26
N ARG A 241 -6.60 -23.88 1.67
CA ARG A 241 -6.61 -25.35 1.62
C ARG A 241 -6.06 -26.00 2.89
N GLY A 242 -5.76 -25.24 3.95
CA GLY A 242 -5.22 -25.74 5.22
C GLY A 242 -3.72 -26.03 5.19
N GLY A 243 -2.98 -25.50 4.19
CA GLY A 243 -1.53 -25.56 4.15
C GLY A 243 -0.87 -24.59 5.15
N ALA A 244 0.43 -24.79 5.39
CA ALA A 244 1.20 -23.89 6.25
C ALA A 244 1.42 -22.51 5.58
N PRO A 245 1.51 -21.42 6.37
CA PRO A 245 1.88 -20.11 5.87
C PRO A 245 3.29 -20.11 5.26
N ASP A 246 3.43 -19.62 4.05
CA ASP A 246 4.72 -19.31 3.44
C ASP A 246 5.07 -17.83 3.75
N PHE A 247 5.62 -17.59 4.96
CA PHE A 247 5.98 -16.25 5.40
C PHE A 247 7.07 -15.61 4.51
N GLU A 248 7.93 -16.41 3.91
CA GLU A 248 8.97 -15.92 3.01
C GLU A 248 8.37 -15.33 1.75
N ALA A 249 7.51 -16.09 1.04
CA ALA A 249 6.83 -15.61 -0.16
C ALA A 249 5.88 -14.44 0.14
N MET A 250 5.09 -14.50 1.23
CA MET A 250 4.19 -13.42 1.62
C MET A 250 4.94 -12.12 1.92
N THR A 251 6.03 -12.19 2.69
CA THR A 251 6.84 -11.02 3.02
C THR A 251 7.51 -10.46 1.75
N MET A 252 8.05 -11.33 0.90
CA MET A 252 8.67 -10.90 -0.35
C MET A 252 7.66 -10.20 -1.27
N ALA A 253 6.43 -10.71 -1.40
CA ALA A 253 5.38 -10.07 -2.19
C ALA A 253 5.10 -8.63 -1.71
N GLN A 254 5.06 -8.40 -0.38
CA GLN A 254 4.90 -7.06 0.17
C GLN A 254 6.10 -6.16 -0.13
N MET A 255 7.32 -6.69 -0.03
CA MET A 255 8.53 -5.92 -0.38
C MET A 255 8.54 -5.52 -1.86
N LEU A 256 8.20 -6.44 -2.77
CA LEU A 256 8.11 -6.15 -4.21
C LEU A 256 7.06 -5.10 -4.51
N SER A 257 5.87 -5.19 -3.89
CA SER A 257 4.82 -4.18 -4.05
C SER A 257 5.29 -2.79 -3.58
N GLY A 258 5.92 -2.69 -2.42
CA GLY A 258 6.46 -1.43 -1.91
C GLY A 258 7.55 -0.84 -2.80
N LEU A 259 8.42 -1.66 -3.40
CA LEU A 259 9.41 -1.20 -4.37
C LEU A 259 8.77 -0.57 -5.61
N THR A 260 7.58 -1.03 -6.03
CA THR A 260 6.87 -0.39 -7.18
C THR A 260 6.55 1.08 -6.91
N MET A 261 6.28 1.45 -5.66
CA MET A 261 6.02 2.84 -5.27
C MET A 261 7.28 3.71 -5.40
N GLN A 262 8.44 3.19 -5.05
CA GLN A 262 9.72 3.89 -5.29
C GLN A 262 9.98 4.07 -6.80
N LEU A 263 9.84 3.00 -7.59
CA LEU A 263 10.09 3.00 -9.03
C LEU A 263 9.20 4.01 -9.77
N LEU A 264 7.98 4.25 -9.28
CA LEU A 264 7.04 5.22 -9.84
C LEU A 264 7.17 6.62 -9.22
N GLY A 265 7.72 6.73 -8.01
CA GLY A 265 7.65 7.95 -7.21
C GLY A 265 6.25 8.25 -6.67
N ASN A 266 5.32 7.29 -6.73
CA ASN A 266 3.95 7.41 -6.19
C ASN A 266 3.34 6.01 -5.98
N SER A 267 2.16 5.96 -5.36
CA SER A 267 1.48 4.70 -5.00
C SER A 267 0.54 4.15 -6.09
N ARG A 268 0.67 4.55 -7.37
CA ARG A 268 -0.31 4.23 -8.41
C ARG A 268 -0.46 2.73 -8.67
N ALA A 269 0.64 1.98 -8.69
CA ALA A 269 0.60 0.53 -8.88
C ALA A 269 0.06 -0.23 -7.66
N ALA A 270 0.17 0.36 -6.46
CA ALA A 270 -0.16 -0.29 -5.19
C ALA A 270 -1.53 0.09 -4.64
N SER A 271 -2.14 1.20 -5.08
CA SER A 271 -3.33 1.80 -4.47
C SER A 271 -4.28 2.34 -5.54
N GLY A 272 -5.49 1.85 -5.58
CA GLY A 272 -6.62 2.26 -6.43
C GLY A 272 -7.83 2.74 -5.61
N ALA A 273 -9.03 2.51 -6.10
CA ALA A 273 -10.27 2.90 -5.42
C ALA A 273 -10.47 2.19 -4.07
N GLU A 274 -10.01 0.97 -3.93
CA GLU A 274 -10.09 0.16 -2.71
C GLU A 274 -9.34 0.82 -1.54
N HIS A 275 -8.18 1.38 -1.80
CA HIS A 275 -7.43 2.12 -0.80
C HIS A 275 -8.08 3.47 -0.44
N LEU A 276 -8.82 4.08 -1.36
CA LEU A 276 -9.57 5.30 -1.04
C LEU A 276 -10.67 4.99 -0.02
N ILE A 277 -11.29 3.81 -0.08
CA ILE A 277 -12.23 3.35 0.94
C ILE A 277 -11.52 3.16 2.28
N ALA A 278 -10.37 2.48 2.29
CA ALA A 278 -9.58 2.29 3.51
C ALA A 278 -9.16 3.63 4.14
N HIS A 279 -8.67 4.57 3.34
CA HIS A 279 -8.30 5.90 3.83
C HIS A 279 -9.50 6.68 4.36
N LEU A 280 -10.70 6.55 3.75
CA LEU A 280 -11.92 7.15 4.29
C LEU A 280 -12.21 6.63 5.70
N VAL A 281 -12.13 5.32 5.90
CA VAL A 281 -12.32 4.67 7.21
C VAL A 281 -11.31 5.21 8.23
N GLU A 282 -10.04 5.31 7.85
CA GLU A 282 -8.96 5.79 8.70
C GLU A 282 -9.07 7.28 9.04
N MET A 283 -9.60 8.10 8.14
CA MET A 283 -9.83 9.54 8.35
C MET A 283 -11.06 9.83 9.22
N LYS A 284 -11.98 8.88 9.36
CA LYS A 284 -13.18 8.97 10.21
C LYS A 284 -13.97 10.27 10.04
N PRO A 285 -14.42 10.64 8.83
CA PRO A 285 -15.32 11.77 8.70
C PRO A 285 -16.63 11.51 9.46
N PRO A 286 -17.45 12.53 9.78
CA PRO A 286 -18.56 12.41 10.75
C PRO A 286 -19.51 11.22 10.57
N ARG A 287 -19.79 10.80 9.34
CA ARG A 287 -20.66 9.60 9.09
C ARG A 287 -19.97 8.26 9.33
N PHE A 288 -18.66 8.26 9.41
CA PHE A 288 -17.82 7.06 9.57
C PHE A 288 -16.96 7.12 10.85
N GLU A 289 -17.36 7.94 11.83
CA GLU A 289 -16.63 8.14 13.09
C GLU A 289 -16.44 6.85 13.90
N ASN A 290 -17.39 5.92 13.80
CA ASN A 290 -17.35 4.61 14.45
C ASN A 290 -16.63 3.54 13.62
N ALA A 291 -16.21 3.86 12.40
CA ALA A 291 -15.48 2.95 11.57
C ALA A 291 -14.14 2.57 12.21
N HIS A 292 -13.75 1.31 12.07
CA HIS A 292 -12.55 0.75 12.67
C HIS A 292 -11.98 -0.37 11.79
N GLY A 293 -10.76 -0.79 12.08
CA GLY A 293 -10.02 -1.81 11.36
C GLY A 293 -8.59 -1.37 11.15
N ILE A 294 -7.70 -2.33 11.00
CA ILE A 294 -6.35 -2.04 10.54
C ILE A 294 -6.32 -1.88 9.01
N HIS A 295 -5.26 -1.27 8.50
CA HIS A 295 -5.19 -0.85 7.10
C HIS A 295 -5.64 -1.93 6.10
N GLY A 296 -5.00 -3.11 6.11
CA GLY A 296 -5.32 -4.15 5.15
C GLY A 296 -6.71 -4.78 5.34
N GLU A 297 -7.30 -4.75 6.55
CA GLU A 297 -8.70 -5.14 6.75
C GLU A 297 -9.65 -4.20 5.99
N CYS A 298 -9.42 -2.89 6.12
CA CYS A 298 -10.19 -1.89 5.40
C CYS A 298 -9.98 -1.95 3.89
N VAL A 299 -8.73 -2.22 3.46
CA VAL A 299 -8.38 -2.43 2.04
C VAL A 299 -9.07 -3.69 1.50
N GLY A 300 -9.13 -4.79 2.26
CA GLY A 300 -9.82 -6.02 1.87
C GLY A 300 -11.31 -5.79 1.62
N VAL A 301 -11.99 -5.10 2.55
CA VAL A 301 -13.40 -4.70 2.37
C VAL A 301 -13.54 -3.81 1.14
N GLY A 302 -12.68 -2.82 0.97
CA GLY A 302 -12.67 -1.95 -0.22
C GLY A 302 -12.48 -2.72 -1.52
N THR A 303 -11.63 -3.75 -1.51
CA THR A 303 -11.38 -4.62 -2.68
C THR A 303 -12.64 -5.37 -3.11
N VAL A 304 -13.36 -5.97 -2.15
CA VAL A 304 -14.64 -6.66 -2.42
C VAL A 304 -15.68 -5.70 -2.97
N LEU A 305 -15.85 -4.53 -2.37
CA LEU A 305 -16.80 -3.51 -2.83
C LEU A 305 -16.48 -3.01 -4.24
N CYS A 306 -15.20 -2.69 -4.52
CA CYS A 306 -14.77 -2.25 -5.84
C CYS A 306 -14.96 -3.35 -6.89
N ALA A 307 -14.66 -4.61 -6.57
CA ALA A 307 -14.86 -5.74 -7.48
C ALA A 307 -16.35 -5.91 -7.84
N ALA A 308 -17.26 -5.80 -6.85
CA ALA A 308 -18.71 -5.85 -7.06
C ALA A 308 -19.18 -4.69 -7.97
N GLU A 309 -18.80 -3.46 -7.62
CA GLU A 309 -19.23 -2.27 -8.35
C GLU A 309 -18.70 -2.24 -9.79
N TYR A 310 -17.42 -2.56 -10.00
CA TYR A 310 -16.80 -2.55 -11.34
C TYR A 310 -17.46 -3.58 -12.26
N ARG A 311 -17.74 -4.78 -11.74
CA ARG A 311 -18.50 -5.78 -12.49
C ARG A 311 -19.94 -5.37 -12.74
N ARG A 312 -20.60 -4.69 -11.79
CA ARG A 312 -21.94 -4.13 -11.97
C ARG A 312 -21.97 -3.08 -13.09
N MET A 313 -20.99 -2.16 -13.09
CA MET A 313 -20.84 -1.15 -14.14
C MET A 313 -20.58 -1.80 -15.50
N ALA A 314 -19.65 -2.76 -15.57
CA ALA A 314 -19.25 -3.43 -16.80
C ALA A 314 -20.42 -4.17 -17.51
N ARG A 315 -21.48 -4.55 -16.78
CA ARG A 315 -22.67 -5.19 -17.37
C ARG A 315 -23.62 -4.19 -18.05
N LYS A 316 -23.44 -2.89 -17.84
CA LYS A 316 -24.31 -1.84 -18.31
C LYS A 316 -23.73 -1.11 -19.53
N THR A 317 -24.57 -0.34 -20.21
CA THR A 317 -24.15 0.51 -21.32
C THR A 317 -23.98 1.94 -20.77
N PRO A 318 -22.77 2.52 -20.81
CA PRO A 318 -22.53 3.86 -20.34
C PRO A 318 -22.94 4.91 -21.38
N LYS A 319 -23.37 6.07 -20.88
CA LYS A 319 -23.47 7.31 -21.62
C LYS A 319 -22.61 8.36 -20.94
N ALA A 320 -21.82 9.10 -21.70
CA ALA A 320 -21.07 10.21 -21.18
C ALA A 320 -22.01 11.35 -20.77
N ARG A 321 -21.74 11.93 -19.61
CA ARG A 321 -22.34 13.20 -19.18
C ARG A 321 -21.26 14.25 -18.94
N PRO A 322 -21.56 15.54 -19.05
CA PRO A 322 -20.59 16.59 -18.79
C PRO A 322 -20.00 16.49 -17.39
N PHE A 323 -18.72 16.84 -17.28
CA PHE A 323 -18.05 16.95 -15.99
C PHE A 323 -18.63 18.13 -15.19
N GLU A 324 -18.95 17.86 -13.94
CA GLU A 324 -19.30 18.88 -12.95
C GLU A 324 -18.37 18.77 -11.74
N PRO A 325 -17.77 19.89 -11.29
CA PRO A 325 -16.96 19.91 -10.08
C PRO A 325 -17.78 19.50 -8.85
N LEU A 326 -17.12 18.86 -7.87
CA LEU A 326 -17.76 18.62 -6.57
C LEU A 326 -18.11 19.97 -5.91
N SER A 327 -19.36 20.14 -5.51
CA SER A 327 -19.75 21.38 -4.82
C SER A 327 -19.10 21.44 -3.43
N GLY A 328 -18.63 22.62 -3.04
CA GLY A 328 -18.08 22.84 -1.68
C GLY A 328 -19.10 22.55 -0.59
N GLY A 329 -20.40 22.74 -0.86
CA GLY A 329 -21.50 22.39 0.06
C GLY A 329 -21.56 20.88 0.31
N TRP A 330 -21.53 20.07 -0.76
CA TRP A 330 -21.51 18.61 -0.66
C TRP A 330 -20.27 18.11 0.09
N ILE A 331 -19.09 18.68 -0.21
CA ILE A 331 -17.86 18.28 0.48
C ILE A 331 -17.96 18.59 1.98
N ARG A 332 -18.44 19.78 2.37
CA ARG A 332 -18.59 20.14 3.80
C ARG A 332 -19.60 19.26 4.52
N GLU A 333 -20.70 18.89 3.86
CA GLU A 333 -21.69 17.96 4.41
C GLU A 333 -21.09 16.57 4.67
N LYS A 334 -20.33 16.02 3.70
CA LYS A 334 -19.83 14.64 3.78
C LYS A 334 -18.57 14.50 4.63
N PHE A 335 -17.70 15.49 4.62
CA PHE A 335 -16.37 15.40 5.23
C PHE A 335 -16.21 16.21 6.52
N GLY A 336 -17.15 17.12 6.85
CA GLY A 336 -17.10 17.90 8.09
C GLY A 336 -15.77 18.64 8.25
N TYR A 337 -15.06 18.37 9.34
CA TYR A 337 -13.78 19.01 9.67
C TYR A 337 -12.65 18.74 8.63
N LEU A 338 -12.81 17.72 7.79
CA LEU A 338 -11.85 17.39 6.72
C LEU A 338 -12.11 18.17 5.42
N ALA A 339 -13.20 18.92 5.34
CA ALA A 339 -13.72 19.45 4.08
C ALA A 339 -12.73 20.34 3.31
N GLU A 340 -12.04 21.27 4.00
CA GLU A 340 -11.15 22.21 3.32
C GLU A 340 -9.95 21.50 2.64
N GLY A 341 -9.43 20.45 3.27
CA GLY A 341 -8.38 19.60 2.65
C GLY A 341 -8.89 18.84 1.43
N ILE A 342 -10.13 18.34 1.47
CA ILE A 342 -10.75 17.65 0.33
C ILE A 342 -11.10 18.63 -0.80
N ILE A 343 -11.49 19.87 -0.48
CA ILE A 343 -11.70 20.93 -1.48
C ILE A 343 -10.40 21.23 -2.21
N GLU A 344 -9.31 21.43 -1.48
CA GLU A 344 -8.01 21.71 -2.09
C GLU A 344 -7.49 20.53 -2.92
N GLU A 345 -7.67 19.27 -2.47
CA GLU A 345 -7.30 18.06 -3.21
C GLU A 345 -8.04 17.98 -4.56
N ASN A 346 -9.31 18.42 -4.63
CA ASN A 346 -10.15 18.33 -5.83
C ASN A 346 -10.19 19.63 -6.67
N LYS A 347 -9.39 20.63 -6.32
CA LYS A 347 -9.35 21.93 -7.01
C LYS A 347 -9.08 21.82 -8.51
N ASN A 348 -8.20 20.91 -8.89
CA ASN A 348 -7.88 20.59 -10.28
C ASN A 348 -8.32 19.15 -10.56
N ASP A 349 -9.63 18.89 -10.52
CA ASP A 349 -10.20 17.54 -10.65
C ASP A 349 -9.73 16.86 -11.93
N VAL A 350 -9.14 15.67 -11.79
CA VAL A 350 -8.59 14.88 -12.90
C VAL A 350 -9.65 14.56 -13.97
N LEU A 351 -10.94 14.52 -13.62
CA LEU A 351 -12.04 14.32 -14.59
C LEU A 351 -12.18 15.48 -15.59
N ALA A 352 -11.65 16.67 -15.27
CA ALA A 352 -11.62 17.79 -16.20
C ALA A 352 -10.48 17.70 -17.23
N SER A 353 -9.56 16.74 -17.11
CA SER A 353 -8.36 16.64 -17.97
C SER A 353 -8.59 15.85 -19.27
N PHE A 354 -9.75 15.23 -19.44
CA PHE A 354 -10.08 14.44 -20.63
C PHE A 354 -11.59 14.47 -20.94
N GLU A 355 -11.96 14.11 -22.15
CA GLU A 355 -13.36 14.07 -22.56
C GLU A 355 -14.03 12.79 -22.01
N PRO A 356 -15.18 12.92 -21.29
CA PRO A 356 -15.90 11.75 -20.78
C PRO A 356 -16.29 10.72 -21.85
N GLN A 357 -16.45 11.16 -23.11
CA GLN A 357 -16.73 10.29 -24.24
C GLN A 357 -15.62 9.25 -24.44
N ASN A 358 -14.36 9.55 -24.08
CA ASN A 358 -13.26 8.58 -24.16
C ASN A 358 -13.52 7.31 -23.34
N ILE A 359 -14.27 7.42 -22.22
CA ILE A 359 -14.65 6.25 -21.40
C ILE A 359 -15.63 5.38 -22.20
N VAL A 360 -16.64 5.99 -22.83
CA VAL A 360 -17.66 5.27 -23.62
C VAL A 360 -17.04 4.61 -24.82
N ASP A 361 -16.19 5.33 -25.54
CA ASP A 361 -15.50 4.81 -26.76
C ASP A 361 -14.58 3.63 -26.45
N ASN A 362 -14.03 3.55 -25.24
CA ASN A 362 -13.16 2.49 -24.79
C ASN A 362 -13.86 1.46 -23.87
N TRP A 363 -15.23 1.48 -23.82
CA TRP A 363 -15.94 0.69 -22.81
C TRP A 363 -15.71 -0.83 -22.93
N GLN A 364 -15.55 -1.35 -24.16
CA GLN A 364 -15.27 -2.78 -24.34
C GLN A 364 -13.90 -3.15 -23.74
N ALA A 365 -12.88 -2.34 -23.98
CA ALA A 365 -11.55 -2.58 -23.38
C ALA A 365 -11.58 -2.44 -21.83
N ILE A 366 -12.42 -1.53 -21.29
CA ILE A 366 -12.67 -1.42 -19.86
C ILE A 366 -13.33 -2.70 -19.32
N ARG A 367 -14.33 -3.25 -20.03
CA ARG A 367 -14.96 -4.53 -19.68
C ARG A 367 -13.93 -5.67 -19.63
N ASP A 368 -13.03 -5.71 -20.61
CA ASP A 368 -11.99 -6.75 -20.68
C ASP A 368 -11.02 -6.63 -19.49
N ILE A 369 -10.61 -5.41 -19.12
CA ILE A 369 -9.79 -5.16 -17.92
C ILE A 369 -10.54 -5.59 -16.66
N VAL A 370 -11.80 -5.20 -16.49
CA VAL A 370 -12.63 -5.53 -15.33
C VAL A 370 -12.89 -7.03 -15.24
N SER A 371 -12.98 -7.74 -16.35
CA SER A 371 -13.19 -9.19 -16.36
C SER A 371 -12.06 -9.99 -15.73
N ALA A 372 -10.84 -9.43 -15.71
CA ALA A 372 -9.68 -10.02 -15.07
C ALA A 372 -9.68 -9.86 -13.52
N ILE A 373 -10.52 -8.99 -12.97
CA ILE A 373 -10.71 -8.89 -11.51
C ILE A 373 -11.53 -10.11 -11.06
N PRO A 374 -11.14 -10.84 -10.00
CA PRO A 374 -11.96 -11.93 -9.47
C PRO A 374 -13.37 -11.44 -9.08
N PRO A 375 -14.41 -12.31 -9.17
CA PRO A 375 -15.73 -12.00 -8.63
C PRO A 375 -15.67 -11.57 -7.16
N ALA A 376 -16.49 -10.60 -6.76
CA ALA A 376 -16.55 -10.13 -5.38
C ALA A 376 -16.87 -11.27 -4.39
N GLU A 377 -17.71 -12.20 -4.81
CA GLU A 377 -18.10 -13.38 -4.02
C GLU A 377 -16.90 -14.31 -3.76
N GLU A 378 -16.00 -14.45 -4.73
CA GLU A 378 -14.79 -15.26 -4.58
C GLU A 378 -13.78 -14.60 -3.64
N LEU A 379 -13.58 -13.27 -3.76
CA LEU A 379 -12.74 -12.49 -2.85
C LEU A 379 -13.29 -12.50 -1.43
N ALA A 380 -14.60 -12.29 -1.27
CA ALA A 380 -15.27 -12.35 0.03
C ALA A 380 -15.15 -13.74 0.67
N ALA A 381 -15.33 -14.81 -0.11
CA ALA A 381 -15.16 -16.18 0.36
C ALA A 381 -13.71 -16.46 0.80
N LEU A 382 -12.74 -16.00 0.02
CA LEU A 382 -11.32 -16.14 0.35
C LEU A 382 -10.99 -15.41 1.67
N PHE A 383 -11.37 -14.13 1.82
CA PHE A 383 -11.11 -13.39 3.06
C PHE A 383 -11.82 -14.02 4.26
N LYS A 384 -13.06 -14.46 4.08
CA LYS A 384 -13.81 -15.17 5.13
C LYS A 384 -13.10 -16.44 5.57
N ASP A 385 -12.67 -17.29 4.63
CA ASP A 385 -12.00 -18.56 4.90
C ASP A 385 -10.66 -18.35 5.63
N LEU A 386 -9.98 -17.21 5.37
CA LEU A 386 -8.76 -16.81 6.06
C LEU A 386 -9.01 -16.08 7.40
N GLY A 387 -10.27 -15.86 7.80
CA GLY A 387 -10.63 -15.09 9.00
C GLY A 387 -10.46 -13.58 8.86
N GLY A 388 -10.38 -13.07 7.63
CA GLY A 388 -10.26 -11.64 7.32
C GLY A 388 -11.61 -10.94 7.27
N LYS A 389 -11.55 -9.59 7.14
CA LYS A 389 -12.71 -8.72 6.96
C LYS A 389 -13.07 -8.59 5.48
N TYR A 390 -14.37 -8.62 5.15
CA TYR A 390 -14.83 -8.59 3.77
C TYR A 390 -16.14 -7.82 3.55
N ARG A 391 -16.78 -7.30 4.63
CA ARG A 391 -18.02 -6.53 4.58
C ARG A 391 -17.89 -5.23 5.37
N LEU A 392 -18.70 -4.24 5.04
CA LEU A 392 -18.77 -2.97 5.77
C LEU A 392 -19.05 -3.14 7.28
N PRO A 393 -19.98 -4.00 7.74
CA PRO A 393 -20.19 -4.22 9.17
C PRO A 393 -18.95 -4.76 9.90
N ASP A 394 -18.07 -5.49 9.22
CA ASP A 394 -16.85 -6.02 9.82
C ASP A 394 -15.85 -4.92 10.19
N ILE A 395 -16.02 -3.72 9.62
CA ILE A 395 -15.22 -2.51 9.90
C ILE A 395 -16.07 -1.38 10.51
N GLY A 396 -17.23 -1.73 11.11
CA GLY A 396 -18.08 -0.80 11.86
C GLY A 396 -18.92 0.16 11.00
N ILE A 397 -19.21 -0.20 9.77
CA ILE A 397 -20.01 0.61 8.82
C ILE A 397 -21.27 -0.15 8.45
N ASP A 398 -22.42 0.53 8.47
CA ASP A 398 -23.71 -0.05 8.03
C ASP A 398 -23.66 -0.36 6.52
N GLU A 399 -24.10 -1.56 6.13
CA GLU A 399 -24.20 -1.99 4.72
C GLU A 399 -25.04 -1.05 3.86
N ALA A 400 -26.06 -0.40 4.42
CA ALA A 400 -26.87 0.58 3.72
C ALA A 400 -26.08 1.80 3.21
N LEU A 401 -24.87 2.02 3.76
CA LEU A 401 -23.98 3.10 3.33
C LEU A 401 -23.07 2.73 2.15
N GLU A 402 -23.17 1.50 1.61
CA GLU A 402 -22.34 1.06 0.49
C GLU A 402 -22.33 2.01 -0.71
N PRO A 403 -23.50 2.49 -1.24
CA PRO A 403 -23.48 3.44 -2.36
C PRO A 403 -22.80 4.76 -2.00
N GLU A 404 -22.99 5.22 -0.76
CA GLU A 404 -22.43 6.48 -0.29
C GLU A 404 -20.91 6.41 -0.09
N ILE A 405 -20.40 5.31 0.47
CA ILE A 405 -18.95 5.14 0.69
C ILE A 405 -18.17 5.10 -0.63
N LEU A 406 -18.74 4.52 -1.68
CA LEU A 406 -18.13 4.50 -3.02
C LEU A 406 -18.03 5.91 -3.62
N ASP A 407 -19.06 6.77 -3.41
CA ASP A 407 -19.04 8.14 -3.91
C ASP A 407 -18.12 9.04 -3.09
N ILE A 408 -18.17 8.95 -1.76
CA ILE A 408 -17.36 9.77 -0.86
C ILE A 408 -15.87 9.39 -1.00
N SER A 409 -15.55 8.11 -1.00
CA SER A 409 -14.14 7.65 -1.11
C SER A 409 -13.48 8.14 -2.39
N ALA A 410 -14.19 8.20 -3.50
CA ALA A 410 -13.67 8.71 -4.76
C ALA A 410 -13.23 10.19 -4.71
N ALA A 411 -13.69 10.97 -3.73
CA ALA A 411 -13.31 12.37 -3.55
C ALA A 411 -12.04 12.57 -2.68
N ILE A 412 -11.58 11.54 -1.94
CA ILE A 412 -10.46 11.67 -0.98
C ILE A 412 -9.14 12.02 -1.66
N ARG A 413 -8.92 11.50 -2.86
CA ARG A 413 -7.74 11.77 -3.68
C ARG A 413 -8.14 12.15 -5.10
N ASN A 414 -7.42 13.08 -5.65
CA ASN A 414 -7.57 13.46 -7.06
C ASN A 414 -6.87 12.41 -7.96
N ARG A 415 -7.42 11.19 -7.94
CA ARG A 415 -6.89 10.02 -8.65
C ARG A 415 -7.95 9.47 -9.60
N LEU A 416 -7.57 9.21 -10.83
CA LEU A 416 -8.47 8.63 -11.82
C LEU A 416 -8.65 7.13 -11.56
N THR A 417 -9.80 6.76 -11.03
CA THR A 417 -10.24 5.39 -10.80
C THR A 417 -11.57 5.16 -11.50
N LEU A 418 -11.93 3.92 -11.79
CA LEU A 418 -13.23 3.62 -12.37
C LEU A 418 -14.39 4.06 -11.44
N ALA A 419 -14.20 3.97 -10.12
CA ALA A 419 -15.15 4.51 -9.14
C ALA A 419 -15.35 6.04 -9.30
N ARG A 420 -14.28 6.82 -9.53
CA ARG A 420 -14.36 8.27 -9.75
C ARG A 420 -15.03 8.61 -11.09
N MET A 421 -14.78 7.79 -12.13
CA MET A 421 -15.39 7.98 -13.46
C MET A 421 -16.93 7.88 -13.47
N ARG A 422 -17.54 7.24 -12.45
CA ARG A 422 -19.01 7.23 -12.27
C ARG A 422 -19.62 8.63 -12.31
N ARG A 423 -18.88 9.65 -11.86
CA ARG A 423 -19.33 11.04 -11.82
C ARG A 423 -19.60 11.67 -13.19
N VAL A 424 -19.08 11.07 -14.25
CA VAL A 424 -19.23 11.54 -15.65
C VAL A 424 -19.91 10.51 -16.53
N LEU A 425 -20.60 9.55 -15.94
CA LEU A 425 -21.31 8.47 -16.63
C LEU A 425 -22.73 8.32 -16.11
N ASP A 426 -23.66 8.13 -17.03
CA ASP A 426 -24.97 7.55 -16.79
C ASP A 426 -25.00 6.13 -17.35
N PHE A 427 -25.82 5.26 -16.80
CA PHE A 427 -25.91 3.87 -17.21
C PHE A 427 -27.33 3.48 -17.58
N GLU A 428 -27.49 2.86 -18.75
CA GLU A 428 -28.75 2.26 -19.20
C GLU A 428 -28.72 0.75 -18.93
N GLY A 429 -29.84 0.18 -18.50
CA GLY A 429 -30.06 -1.25 -18.29
C GLY A 429 -29.94 -1.72 -16.84
#